data_af9d41dafc6aa9018e50921091bf51ee
#
_entry.id   af9d41dafc6aa9018e50921091bf51ee
#
_cell.length_a   1.000
_cell.length_b   1.000
_cell.length_c   1.000
_cell.angle_alpha   90.00
_cell.angle_beta   90.00
_cell.angle_gamma   90.00
#
_symmetry.space_group_name_H-M   'P 1'
#
loop_
_entity.id
_entity.type
_entity.pdbx_description
1 polymer ?
#
loop_
_entity_poly.entity_id
_entity_poly.type
_entity_poly.pdbx_seq_one_letter_code
_entity_poly.pdbx_strand_id
1 'polypeptide(L)'
;MELLTTNNVWMMICTALVFFMHTGFAFLEIGLTRQKNTINILFKNIFIITVGLLLYYIVGFNLMYPGFSEGSAGFLDFAGFGITPPENGMTPEYADGGYTWWTDFLFQGMFAATAATIVSGAVAERMKIGAFMIFTIIYVGLVYPIAGSWKWGGGFLDQMGFYDFAGSTLVHSVGGWAALVAVYLLGSRIGKFKNGKAQAIPGHNIPIATAGVLILWLGWFGFNGGSVLSANPELTSLTLVTTCLAAAAGGVVAVLVSFIKYKNLDLTMFLNGILGGLVGITAGADVMTPESAIIIGGIAGALIVFAVSFIDAIKLDDPVGAIAVHLICGIWGTLAVGIFSTNPEHTFLIQLTGVACYTVFCIITSFLIIFTLKKTIGIRVSEREELEGLDAHEHGMDAYPDFRLNEH
;
A
#
# COMPACT_ATOMS: atom_id res chain seq x y z
N MET A 1 -6.90 21.44 -26.19
CA MET A 1 -7.90 20.34 -26.28
C MET A 1 -7.27 19.01 -26.62
N GLU A 2 -6.48 18.85 -27.68
CA GLU A 2 -5.85 17.56 -28.05
C GLU A 2 -4.93 17.02 -26.95
N LEU A 3 -4.09 17.86 -26.35
CA LEU A 3 -3.21 17.46 -25.26
C LEU A 3 -4.01 17.02 -24.03
N LEU A 4 -5.01 17.79 -23.62
CA LEU A 4 -5.90 17.40 -22.51
C LEU A 4 -6.57 16.05 -22.78
N THR A 5 -7.05 15.81 -24.01
CA THR A 5 -7.68 14.55 -24.38
C THR A 5 -6.70 13.38 -24.22
N THR A 6 -5.48 13.49 -24.75
CA THR A 6 -4.46 12.45 -24.67
C THR A 6 -4.05 12.16 -23.22
N ASN A 7 -3.76 13.20 -22.45
CA ASN A 7 -3.37 13.09 -21.05
C ASN A 7 -4.50 12.49 -20.20
N ASN A 8 -5.72 12.97 -20.39
CA ASN A 8 -6.87 12.48 -19.64
C ASN A 8 -7.18 10.99 -19.93
N VAL A 9 -7.05 10.56 -21.21
CA VAL A 9 -7.19 9.13 -21.57
C VAL A 9 -6.11 8.30 -20.89
N TRP A 10 -4.85 8.76 -20.89
CA TRP A 10 -3.76 8.08 -20.18
C TRP A 10 -4.07 7.96 -18.69
N MET A 11 -4.47 9.03 -18.03
CA MET A 11 -4.81 9.05 -16.62
C MET A 11 -5.98 8.13 -16.28
N MET A 12 -7.02 8.05 -17.16
CA MET A 12 -8.14 7.12 -16.95
C MET A 12 -7.73 5.66 -17.12
N ILE A 13 -6.83 5.35 -18.07
CA ILE A 13 -6.23 4.02 -18.20
C ILE A 13 -5.43 3.67 -16.94
N CYS A 14 -4.58 4.59 -16.46
CA CYS A 14 -3.82 4.41 -15.24
C CYS A 14 -4.74 4.21 -14.02
N THR A 15 -5.82 4.97 -13.91
CA THR A 15 -6.84 4.80 -12.87
C THR A 15 -7.43 3.39 -12.89
N ALA A 16 -7.78 2.88 -14.07
CA ALA A 16 -8.28 1.51 -14.23
C ALA A 16 -7.25 0.45 -13.85
N LEU A 17 -5.96 0.67 -14.15
CA LEU A 17 -4.88 -0.23 -13.74
C LEU A 17 -4.68 -0.23 -12.22
N VAL A 18 -4.74 0.93 -11.55
CA VAL A 18 -4.67 1.01 -10.08
C VAL A 18 -5.91 0.39 -9.42
N PHE A 19 -7.11 0.61 -9.99
CA PHE A 19 -8.31 -0.13 -9.56
C PHE A 19 -8.09 -1.65 -9.62
N PHE A 20 -7.53 -2.13 -10.71
CA PHE A 20 -7.28 -3.58 -10.90
C PHE A 20 -6.23 -4.13 -9.92
N MET A 21 -5.34 -3.30 -9.35
CA MET A 21 -4.42 -3.72 -8.28
C MET A 21 -5.14 -4.28 -7.06
N HIS A 22 -6.36 -3.85 -6.74
CA HIS A 22 -7.13 -4.42 -5.63
C HIS A 22 -7.44 -5.91 -5.85
N THR A 23 -7.63 -6.34 -7.10
CA THR A 23 -7.71 -7.78 -7.45
C THR A 23 -6.37 -8.48 -7.18
N GLY A 24 -5.26 -7.83 -7.51
CA GLY A 24 -3.92 -8.34 -7.23
C GLY A 24 -3.65 -8.52 -5.73
N PHE A 25 -4.01 -7.54 -4.91
CA PHE A 25 -3.93 -7.66 -3.44
C PHE A 25 -4.81 -8.80 -2.92
N ALA A 26 -6.07 -8.87 -3.36
CA ALA A 26 -6.97 -9.94 -2.95
C ALA A 26 -6.38 -11.32 -3.28
N PHE A 27 -5.85 -11.53 -4.48
CA PHE A 27 -5.25 -12.79 -4.91
C PHE A 27 -3.96 -13.11 -4.15
N LEU A 28 -3.11 -12.12 -3.90
CA LEU A 28 -1.91 -12.29 -3.09
C LEU A 28 -2.26 -12.73 -1.68
N GLU A 29 -3.17 -12.01 -1.03
CA GLU A 29 -3.55 -12.26 0.36
C GLU A 29 -4.20 -13.63 0.53
N ILE A 30 -5.19 -14.01 -0.30
CA ILE A 30 -5.83 -15.32 -0.21
C ILE A 30 -4.85 -16.45 -0.49
N GLY A 31 -3.94 -16.26 -1.45
CA GLY A 31 -2.96 -17.28 -1.81
C GLY A 31 -1.93 -17.54 -0.72
N LEU A 32 -1.51 -16.52 0.03
CA LEU A 32 -0.53 -16.61 1.11
C LEU A 32 -1.12 -16.97 2.48
N THR A 33 -2.43 -17.08 2.60
CA THR A 33 -3.15 -17.41 3.84
C THR A 33 -3.84 -18.78 3.75
N ARG A 34 -4.46 -19.21 4.85
CA ARG A 34 -5.16 -20.50 4.89
C ARG A 34 -6.54 -20.40 4.25
N GLN A 35 -6.92 -21.43 3.49
CA GLN A 35 -8.16 -21.55 2.71
C GLN A 35 -9.43 -21.15 3.47
N LYS A 36 -9.54 -21.50 4.73
CA LYS A 36 -10.69 -21.26 5.62
C LYS A 36 -10.96 -19.78 5.96
N ASN A 37 -10.16 -18.84 5.40
CA ASN A 37 -10.27 -17.40 5.58
C ASN A 37 -10.35 -16.64 4.24
N THR A 38 -10.61 -17.35 3.14
CA THR A 38 -10.62 -16.79 1.79
C THR A 38 -11.73 -15.76 1.60
N ILE A 39 -12.97 -16.10 2.02
CA ILE A 39 -14.13 -15.19 1.94
C ILE A 39 -13.90 -13.95 2.80
N ASN A 40 -13.40 -14.13 4.02
CA ASN A 40 -13.12 -13.02 4.93
C ASN A 40 -12.12 -12.02 4.32
N ILE A 41 -11.08 -12.51 3.66
CA ILE A 41 -10.09 -11.67 2.99
C ILE A 41 -10.67 -10.97 1.77
N LEU A 42 -11.40 -11.68 0.92
CA LEU A 42 -12.07 -11.09 -0.24
C LEU A 42 -13.06 -10.01 0.19
N PHE A 43 -13.85 -10.27 1.23
CA PHE A 43 -14.79 -9.29 1.78
C PHE A 43 -14.07 -8.01 2.22
N LYS A 44 -12.95 -8.12 2.95
CA LYS A 44 -12.15 -6.96 3.36
C LYS A 44 -11.68 -6.14 2.16
N ASN A 45 -11.13 -6.79 1.13
CA ASN A 45 -10.63 -6.10 -0.07
C ASN A 45 -11.75 -5.38 -0.83
N ILE A 46 -12.92 -6.01 -1.00
CA ILE A 46 -14.09 -5.36 -1.64
C ILE A 46 -14.63 -4.22 -0.77
N PHE A 47 -14.69 -4.41 0.56
CA PHE A 47 -15.13 -3.37 1.49
C PHE A 47 -14.23 -2.14 1.41
N ILE A 48 -12.91 -2.32 1.40
CA ILE A 48 -11.94 -1.22 1.34
C ILE A 48 -12.19 -0.34 0.12
N ILE A 49 -12.29 -0.93 -1.07
CA ILE A 49 -12.42 -0.15 -2.30
C ILE A 49 -13.79 0.53 -2.41
N THR A 50 -14.86 -0.15 -2.00
CA THR A 50 -16.22 0.39 -2.10
C THR A 50 -16.46 1.51 -1.08
N VAL A 51 -16.17 1.26 0.18
CA VAL A 51 -16.33 2.25 1.25
C VAL A 51 -15.27 3.33 1.15
N GLY A 52 -14.04 2.96 0.77
CA GLY A 52 -12.95 3.92 0.58
C GLY A 52 -13.30 4.99 -0.46
N LEU A 53 -13.82 4.59 -1.62
CA LEU A 53 -14.21 5.55 -2.66
C LEU A 53 -15.36 6.46 -2.21
N LEU A 54 -16.36 5.91 -1.49
CA LEU A 54 -17.46 6.71 -0.95
C LEU A 54 -16.98 7.72 0.11
N LEU A 55 -16.10 7.30 1.01
CA LEU A 55 -15.52 8.19 2.02
C LEU A 55 -14.61 9.25 1.40
N TYR A 56 -13.87 8.87 0.36
CA TYR A 56 -13.03 9.81 -0.36
C TYR A 56 -13.87 10.87 -1.08
N TYR A 57 -15.05 10.49 -1.62
CA TYR A 57 -16.04 11.45 -2.14
C TYR A 57 -16.61 12.35 -1.06
N ILE A 58 -17.00 11.80 0.10
CA ILE A 58 -17.71 12.56 1.13
C ILE A 58 -16.80 13.55 1.85
N VAL A 59 -15.56 13.13 2.18
CA VAL A 59 -14.66 13.91 3.04
C VAL A 59 -13.20 13.88 2.57
N GLY A 60 -12.72 12.75 2.02
CA GLY A 60 -11.30 12.49 1.84
C GLY A 60 -10.65 13.41 0.82
N PHE A 61 -11.28 13.65 -0.33
CA PHE A 61 -10.69 14.49 -1.38
C PHE A 61 -10.47 15.93 -0.89
N ASN A 62 -11.48 16.53 -0.27
CA ASN A 62 -11.41 17.91 0.26
C ASN A 62 -10.55 18.03 1.53
N LEU A 63 -10.25 16.94 2.21
CA LEU A 63 -9.30 16.92 3.31
C LEU A 63 -7.86 16.73 2.80
N MET A 64 -7.67 16.03 1.69
CA MET A 64 -6.36 15.81 1.07
C MET A 64 -5.92 17.00 0.22
N TYR A 65 -6.87 17.66 -0.45
CA TYR A 65 -6.65 18.84 -1.28
C TYR A 65 -7.47 20.04 -0.75
N PRO A 66 -7.13 20.52 0.46
CA PRO A 66 -7.96 21.56 1.12
C PRO A 66 -7.76 22.94 0.51
N GLY A 67 -6.75 23.14 -0.35
CA GLY A 67 -6.38 24.45 -0.86
C GLY A 67 -5.83 25.35 0.25
N PHE A 68 -4.75 24.93 0.90
CA PHE A 68 -4.14 25.69 1.98
C PHE A 68 -3.95 27.16 1.60
N SER A 69 -4.41 28.07 2.45
CA SER A 69 -4.23 29.49 2.25
C SER A 69 -2.76 29.89 2.34
N GLU A 70 -2.37 30.94 1.63
CA GLU A 70 -1.02 31.50 1.66
C GLU A 70 -0.62 31.84 3.11
N GLY A 71 0.57 31.36 3.53
CA GLY A 71 1.07 31.53 4.90
C GLY A 71 0.47 30.59 5.94
N SER A 72 -0.40 29.65 5.57
CA SER A 72 -0.87 28.60 6.46
C SER A 72 0.28 27.66 6.86
N ALA A 73 0.19 27.05 8.06
CA ALA A 73 1.18 26.04 8.49
C ALA A 73 1.11 24.72 7.69
N GLY A 74 0.09 24.50 6.86
CA GLY A 74 -0.03 23.36 5.98
C GLY A 74 -0.22 21.99 6.68
N PHE A 75 -0.69 21.97 7.93
CA PHE A 75 -0.85 20.72 8.69
C PHE A 75 -2.24 20.09 8.54
N LEU A 76 -3.27 20.92 8.55
CA LEU A 76 -4.66 20.49 8.48
C LEU A 76 -5.53 21.64 8.02
N ASP A 77 -6.34 21.38 7.03
CA ASP A 77 -7.45 22.23 6.61
C ASP A 77 -8.52 21.34 5.95
N PHE A 78 -9.72 21.88 5.70
CA PHE A 78 -10.82 21.12 5.16
C PHE A 78 -11.71 21.99 4.27
N ALA A 79 -11.79 21.66 2.99
CA ALA A 79 -12.56 22.41 2.00
C ALA A 79 -14.08 22.12 2.01
N GLY A 80 -14.57 21.21 2.88
CA GLY A 80 -16.00 20.91 3.03
C GLY A 80 -16.36 19.47 2.66
N PHE A 81 -17.63 19.12 2.87
CA PHE A 81 -18.17 17.80 2.58
C PHE A 81 -18.66 17.69 1.14
N GLY A 82 -18.50 16.50 0.55
CA GLY A 82 -18.84 16.24 -0.84
C GLY A 82 -17.88 16.96 -1.79
N ILE A 83 -18.00 16.70 -3.06
CA ILE A 83 -17.11 17.29 -4.06
C ILE A 83 -17.90 18.01 -5.14
N THR A 84 -17.42 19.19 -5.52
CA THR A 84 -17.95 19.98 -6.63
C THR A 84 -16.77 20.47 -7.47
N PRO A 85 -16.77 20.20 -8.79
CA PRO A 85 -15.67 20.66 -9.64
C PRO A 85 -15.60 22.20 -9.63
N PRO A 86 -14.39 22.77 -9.60
CA PRO A 86 -14.21 24.21 -9.81
C PRO A 86 -14.62 24.58 -11.24
N GLU A 87 -14.83 25.87 -11.50
CA GLU A 87 -15.29 26.36 -12.80
C GLU A 87 -14.37 25.91 -13.95
N ASN A 88 -13.05 25.87 -13.73
CA ASN A 88 -12.06 25.39 -14.68
C ASN A 88 -11.81 23.86 -14.63
N GLY A 89 -12.53 23.11 -13.81
CA GLY A 89 -12.24 21.69 -13.54
C GLY A 89 -12.27 20.75 -14.76
N MET A 90 -12.94 21.17 -15.84
CA MET A 90 -13.04 20.41 -17.09
C MET A 90 -12.19 20.98 -18.22
N THR A 91 -11.32 21.93 -17.92
CA THR A 91 -10.51 22.66 -18.89
C THR A 91 -9.01 22.40 -18.69
N PRO A 92 -8.13 22.72 -19.67
CA PRO A 92 -6.69 22.56 -19.52
C PRO A 92 -6.08 23.32 -18.35
N GLU A 93 -6.73 24.38 -17.88
CA GLU A 93 -6.23 25.25 -16.82
C GLU A 93 -6.32 24.60 -15.42
N TYR A 94 -7.06 23.50 -15.26
CA TYR A 94 -7.21 22.83 -13.96
C TYR A 94 -5.88 22.20 -13.47
N ALA A 95 -5.19 21.50 -14.36
CA ALA A 95 -4.01 20.71 -14.00
C ALA A 95 -2.90 20.88 -15.06
N ASP A 96 -2.57 22.11 -15.42
CA ASP A 96 -1.53 22.48 -16.38
C ASP A 96 -1.57 21.67 -17.70
N GLY A 97 -2.78 21.43 -18.21
CA GLY A 97 -3.02 20.66 -19.42
C GLY A 97 -3.03 19.14 -19.23
N GLY A 98 -2.97 18.67 -17.99
CA GLY A 98 -2.88 17.24 -17.69
C GLY A 98 -4.20 16.49 -17.77
N TYR A 99 -5.18 16.83 -16.94
CA TYR A 99 -6.39 16.00 -16.78
C TYR A 99 -7.55 16.81 -16.20
N THR A 100 -8.76 16.20 -16.22
CA THR A 100 -9.95 16.82 -15.63
C THR A 100 -10.03 16.53 -14.13
N TRP A 101 -10.75 17.38 -13.41
CA TRP A 101 -10.98 17.24 -11.97
C TRP A 101 -11.64 15.89 -11.57
N TRP A 102 -12.54 15.37 -12.42
CA TRP A 102 -13.12 14.04 -12.17
C TRP A 102 -12.09 12.90 -12.29
N THR A 103 -11.14 13.05 -13.20
CA THR A 103 -10.04 12.09 -13.36
C THR A 103 -9.12 12.14 -12.15
N ASP A 104 -8.80 13.34 -11.65
CA ASP A 104 -8.02 13.52 -10.42
C ASP A 104 -8.68 12.83 -9.22
N PHE A 105 -9.94 13.18 -8.95
CA PHE A 105 -10.72 12.56 -7.88
C PHE A 105 -10.66 11.02 -7.94
N LEU A 106 -10.94 10.45 -9.11
CA LEU A 106 -11.02 9.00 -9.24
C LEU A 106 -9.64 8.33 -9.12
N PHE A 107 -8.61 8.93 -9.70
CA PHE A 107 -7.23 8.45 -9.61
C PHE A 107 -6.75 8.44 -8.15
N GLN A 108 -6.88 9.55 -7.47
CA GLN A 108 -6.46 9.67 -6.07
C GLN A 108 -7.29 8.80 -5.11
N GLY A 109 -8.57 8.60 -5.42
CA GLY A 109 -9.44 7.69 -4.65
C GLY A 109 -8.96 6.24 -4.67
N MET A 110 -8.31 5.77 -5.74
CA MET A 110 -7.71 4.44 -5.81
C MET A 110 -6.52 4.30 -4.85
N PHE A 111 -5.71 5.33 -4.70
CA PHE A 111 -4.58 5.35 -3.78
C PHE A 111 -5.03 5.35 -2.31
N ALA A 112 -6.08 6.08 -2.00
CA ALA A 112 -6.66 6.10 -0.65
C ALA A 112 -7.10 4.71 -0.19
N ALA A 113 -7.72 3.93 -1.05
CA ALA A 113 -8.09 2.55 -0.79
C ALA A 113 -6.86 1.65 -0.60
N THR A 114 -5.79 1.87 -1.39
CA THR A 114 -4.58 1.03 -1.34
C THR A 114 -3.89 1.06 0.03
N ALA A 115 -3.84 2.20 0.72
CA ALA A 115 -3.21 2.29 2.05
C ALA A 115 -3.88 1.37 3.09
N ALA A 116 -5.20 1.20 3.05
CA ALA A 116 -5.91 0.30 3.97
C ALA A 116 -5.78 -1.19 3.58
N THR A 117 -5.64 -1.50 2.29
CA THR A 117 -5.44 -2.88 1.81
C THR A 117 -4.16 -3.49 2.39
N ILE A 118 -3.10 -2.70 2.56
CA ILE A 118 -1.85 -3.15 3.19
C ILE A 118 -2.08 -3.75 4.58
N VAL A 119 -2.99 -3.17 5.36
CA VAL A 119 -3.33 -3.66 6.70
C VAL A 119 -4.13 -4.96 6.64
N SER A 120 -4.97 -5.15 5.62
CA SER A 120 -5.81 -6.34 5.44
C SER A 120 -5.01 -7.64 5.51
N GLY A 121 -3.93 -7.74 4.74
CA GLY A 121 -3.05 -8.91 4.71
C GLY A 121 -2.31 -9.13 6.02
N ALA A 122 -1.81 -8.07 6.64
CA ALA A 122 -1.05 -8.15 7.89
C ALA A 122 -1.88 -8.69 9.07
N VAL A 123 -3.18 -8.42 9.14
CA VAL A 123 -4.08 -8.86 10.21
C VAL A 123 -4.92 -10.09 9.84
N ALA A 124 -4.66 -10.67 8.67
CA ALA A 124 -5.43 -11.79 8.15
C ALA A 124 -5.52 -12.96 9.16
N GLU A 125 -6.61 -13.72 9.05
CA GLU A 125 -6.92 -14.96 9.78
C GLU A 125 -7.30 -14.79 11.26
N ARG A 126 -7.21 -13.58 11.86
CA ARG A 126 -7.45 -13.42 13.32
C ARG A 126 -8.10 -12.10 13.75
N MET A 127 -8.24 -11.12 12.89
CA MET A 127 -8.92 -9.86 13.22
C MET A 127 -10.41 -9.96 12.93
N LYS A 128 -11.25 -9.51 13.87
CA LYS A 128 -12.71 -9.40 13.69
C LYS A 128 -13.04 -8.49 12.52
N ILE A 129 -13.95 -8.92 11.66
CA ILE A 129 -14.34 -8.15 10.46
C ILE A 129 -14.93 -6.79 10.85
N GLY A 130 -15.78 -6.70 11.84
CA GLY A 130 -16.39 -5.43 12.30
C GLY A 130 -15.33 -4.43 12.79
N ALA A 131 -14.31 -4.89 13.52
CA ALA A 131 -13.21 -4.02 13.96
C ALA A 131 -12.36 -3.53 12.77
N PHE A 132 -12.10 -4.38 11.79
CA PHE A 132 -11.40 -4.01 10.56
C PHE A 132 -12.19 -2.99 9.72
N MET A 133 -13.51 -3.16 9.61
CA MET A 133 -14.38 -2.21 8.91
C MET A 133 -14.33 -0.82 9.53
N ILE A 134 -14.45 -0.71 10.85
CA ILE A 134 -14.38 0.59 11.55
C ILE A 134 -12.98 1.22 11.40
N PHE A 135 -11.92 0.41 11.54
CA PHE A 135 -10.56 0.86 11.27
C PHE A 135 -10.44 1.45 9.86
N THR A 136 -10.92 0.74 8.85
CA THR A 136 -10.87 1.18 7.44
C THR A 136 -11.60 2.50 7.23
N ILE A 137 -12.82 2.64 7.79
CA ILE A 137 -13.61 3.87 7.69
C ILE A 137 -12.81 5.08 8.22
N ILE A 138 -12.23 4.95 9.41
CA ILE A 138 -11.49 6.06 10.02
C ILE A 138 -10.16 6.30 9.26
N TYR A 139 -9.46 5.23 8.89
CA TYR A 139 -8.14 5.34 8.28
C TYR A 139 -8.20 5.94 6.88
N VAL A 140 -9.10 5.46 6.03
CA VAL A 140 -9.28 5.96 4.66
C VAL A 140 -9.99 7.30 4.62
N GLY A 141 -10.96 7.52 5.52
CA GLY A 141 -11.71 8.77 5.55
C GLY A 141 -10.96 9.96 6.15
N LEU A 142 -10.07 9.72 7.10
CA LEU A 142 -9.40 10.80 7.84
C LEU A 142 -7.87 10.70 7.81
N VAL A 143 -7.29 9.57 8.25
CA VAL A 143 -5.83 9.48 8.48
C VAL A 143 -5.06 9.60 7.17
N TYR A 144 -5.44 8.83 6.16
CA TYR A 144 -4.76 8.86 4.86
C TYR A 144 -4.88 10.22 4.16
N PRO A 145 -6.08 10.87 4.07
CA PRO A 145 -6.19 12.19 3.46
C PRO A 145 -5.39 13.27 4.18
N ILE A 146 -5.35 13.26 5.52
CA ILE A 146 -4.51 14.20 6.28
C ILE A 146 -3.03 13.98 5.95
N ALA A 147 -2.57 12.71 5.95
CA ALA A 147 -1.21 12.39 5.55
C ALA A 147 -0.92 12.86 4.10
N GLY A 148 -1.85 12.62 3.17
CA GLY A 148 -1.75 13.05 1.78
C GLY A 148 -1.67 14.55 1.58
N SER A 149 -2.39 15.32 2.39
CA SER A 149 -2.38 16.78 2.30
C SER A 149 -1.01 17.40 2.58
N TRP A 150 -0.19 16.74 3.39
CA TRP A 150 1.13 17.27 3.77
C TRP A 150 2.11 17.35 2.59
N LYS A 151 2.00 16.45 1.62
CA LYS A 151 2.83 16.48 0.39
C LYS A 151 1.99 16.79 -0.83
N TRP A 152 1.06 15.91 -1.21
CA TRP A 152 0.34 16.06 -2.47
C TRP A 152 -0.71 17.17 -2.44
N GLY A 153 -1.22 17.54 -1.26
CA GLY A 153 -2.12 18.69 -1.07
C GLY A 153 -1.42 20.04 -0.89
N GLY A 154 -0.10 20.13 -1.09
CA GLY A 154 0.66 21.40 -0.95
C GLY A 154 0.92 21.80 0.50
N GLY A 155 0.87 20.86 1.46
CA GLY A 155 1.07 21.11 2.87
C GLY A 155 2.52 21.33 3.27
N PHE A 156 2.81 21.28 4.58
CA PHE A 156 4.11 21.69 5.13
C PHE A 156 5.29 20.87 4.63
N LEU A 157 5.12 19.58 4.31
CA LEU A 157 6.21 18.77 3.78
C LEU A 157 6.53 19.11 2.32
N ASP A 158 5.52 19.44 1.53
CA ASP A 158 5.71 19.96 0.18
C ASP A 158 6.47 21.29 0.20
N GLN A 159 6.07 22.20 1.07
CA GLN A 159 6.72 23.51 1.27
C GLN A 159 8.18 23.37 1.75
N MET A 160 8.53 22.27 2.42
CA MET A 160 9.90 21.93 2.82
C MET A 160 10.73 21.29 1.72
N GLY A 161 10.15 20.97 0.55
CA GLY A 161 10.81 20.27 -0.54
C GLY A 161 10.90 18.75 -0.36
N PHE A 162 10.08 18.15 0.52
CA PHE A 162 9.96 16.70 0.61
C PHE A 162 9.41 16.14 -0.70
N TYR A 163 10.02 15.05 -1.19
CA TYR A 163 9.66 14.43 -2.44
C TYR A 163 9.21 12.98 -2.25
N ASP A 164 8.03 12.68 -2.70
CA ASP A 164 7.48 11.33 -2.78
C ASP A 164 6.53 11.28 -3.98
N PHE A 165 7.10 10.88 -5.13
CA PHE A 165 6.46 10.94 -6.45
C PHE A 165 5.12 10.20 -6.47
N ALA A 166 5.14 8.92 -6.14
CA ALA A 166 3.95 8.09 -6.21
C ALA A 166 3.60 7.37 -4.88
N GLY A 167 4.29 7.67 -3.77
CA GLY A 167 3.85 7.24 -2.44
C GLY A 167 4.60 6.07 -1.82
N SER A 168 5.94 5.95 -1.96
CA SER A 168 6.69 4.97 -1.15
C SER A 168 6.43 5.17 0.34
N THR A 169 6.42 6.40 0.82
CA THR A 169 6.03 6.72 2.20
C THR A 169 4.54 7.01 2.29
N LEU A 170 4.01 7.92 1.47
CA LEU A 170 2.68 8.49 1.60
C LEU A 170 1.55 7.45 1.43
N VAL A 171 1.79 6.39 0.65
CA VAL A 171 0.85 5.27 0.50
C VAL A 171 1.36 4.05 1.26
N HIS A 172 2.56 3.57 0.89
CA HIS A 172 3.05 2.28 1.36
C HIS A 172 3.51 2.31 2.81
N SER A 173 4.34 3.29 3.23
CA SER A 173 4.73 3.35 4.64
C SER A 173 3.58 3.78 5.55
N VAL A 174 2.66 4.63 5.07
CA VAL A 174 1.44 4.99 5.82
C VAL A 174 0.65 3.72 6.15
N GLY A 175 0.31 2.89 5.16
CA GLY A 175 -0.33 1.59 5.39
C GLY A 175 0.54 0.62 6.21
N GLY A 176 1.85 0.62 5.96
CA GLY A 176 2.81 -0.24 6.65
C GLY A 176 2.97 0.03 8.14
N TRP A 177 2.96 1.30 8.57
CA TRP A 177 2.93 1.68 9.99
C TRP A 177 1.66 1.22 10.68
N ALA A 178 0.50 1.39 10.02
CA ALA A 178 -0.76 0.90 10.54
C ALA A 178 -0.77 -0.63 10.66
N ALA A 179 -0.21 -1.34 9.68
CA ALA A 179 -0.04 -2.79 9.71
C ALA A 179 0.83 -3.23 10.90
N LEU A 180 1.97 -2.56 11.14
CA LEU A 180 2.85 -2.85 12.27
C LEU A 180 2.14 -2.69 13.62
N VAL A 181 1.45 -1.57 13.81
CA VAL A 181 0.69 -1.28 15.05
C VAL A 181 -0.44 -2.29 15.22
N ALA A 182 -1.16 -2.62 14.13
CA ALA A 182 -2.24 -3.60 14.17
C ALA A 182 -1.74 -4.98 14.56
N VAL A 183 -0.67 -5.47 13.94
CA VAL A 183 -0.05 -6.77 14.25
C VAL A 183 0.42 -6.82 15.71
N TYR A 184 1.04 -5.76 16.20
CA TYR A 184 1.50 -5.66 17.59
C TYR A 184 0.34 -5.74 18.59
N LEU A 185 -0.73 -4.99 18.38
CA LEU A 185 -1.89 -4.96 19.29
C LEU A 185 -2.77 -6.22 19.20
N LEU A 186 -2.85 -6.83 18.03
CA LEU A 186 -3.65 -8.01 17.75
C LEU A 186 -3.01 -9.29 18.27
N GLY A 187 -1.69 -9.40 18.18
CA GLY A 187 -0.91 -10.60 18.50
C GLY A 187 -0.83 -11.59 17.34
N SER A 188 -0.04 -12.64 17.55
CA SER A 188 0.26 -13.65 16.54
C SER A 188 -0.84 -14.69 16.39
N ARG A 189 -0.96 -15.30 15.20
CA ARG A 189 -1.85 -16.45 14.95
C ARG A 189 -1.50 -17.64 15.86
N ILE A 190 -2.51 -18.41 16.19
CA ILE A 190 -2.33 -19.65 16.95
C ILE A 190 -1.39 -20.58 16.19
N GLY A 191 -0.35 -21.04 16.89
CA GLY A 191 0.66 -21.93 16.32
C GLY A 191 1.82 -21.25 15.57
N LYS A 192 1.78 -19.93 15.36
CA LYS A 192 2.89 -19.20 14.70
C LYS A 192 4.20 -19.27 15.47
N PHE A 193 4.16 -19.26 16.80
CA PHE A 193 5.36 -19.38 17.63
C PHE A 193 5.22 -20.57 18.60
N LYS A 194 6.19 -21.51 18.54
CA LYS A 194 6.29 -22.65 19.46
C LYS A 194 7.67 -22.67 20.09
N ASN A 195 7.74 -22.78 21.41
CA ASN A 195 9.01 -22.79 22.15
C ASN A 195 9.95 -21.61 21.78
N GLY A 196 9.37 -20.42 21.55
CA GLY A 196 10.11 -19.21 21.18
C GLY A 196 10.57 -19.13 19.73
N LYS A 197 10.29 -20.14 18.90
CA LYS A 197 10.68 -20.20 17.47
C LYS A 197 9.48 -20.00 16.57
N ALA A 198 9.66 -19.22 15.51
CA ALA A 198 8.67 -19.08 14.45
C ALA A 198 8.43 -20.40 13.74
N GLN A 199 7.16 -20.69 13.46
CA GLN A 199 6.72 -21.83 12.64
C GLN A 199 6.16 -21.30 11.32
N ALA A 200 6.44 -22.01 10.23
CA ALA A 200 5.82 -21.71 8.96
C ALA A 200 4.31 -22.04 9.01
N ILE A 201 3.49 -21.10 8.58
CA ILE A 201 2.08 -21.33 8.28
C ILE A 201 1.91 -21.07 6.79
N PRO A 202 2.01 -22.11 5.95
CA PRO A 202 2.02 -21.94 4.50
C PRO A 202 0.66 -21.46 4.00
N GLY A 203 0.71 -20.64 2.94
CA GLY A 203 -0.45 -20.27 2.16
C GLY A 203 -1.04 -21.48 1.43
N HIS A 204 -2.34 -21.42 1.15
CA HIS A 204 -3.02 -22.58 0.55
C HIS A 204 -2.93 -22.60 -0.99
N ASN A 205 -2.60 -21.48 -1.64
CA ASN A 205 -2.63 -21.39 -3.11
C ASN A 205 -1.54 -20.43 -3.65
N ILE A 206 -0.32 -20.93 -3.73
CA ILE A 206 0.81 -20.16 -4.25
C ILE A 206 0.63 -19.73 -5.73
N PRO A 207 0.02 -20.53 -6.63
CA PRO A 207 -0.29 -20.07 -7.99
C PRO A 207 -1.14 -18.79 -8.02
N ILE A 208 -2.19 -18.68 -7.19
CA ILE A 208 -3.03 -17.47 -7.16
C ILE A 208 -2.28 -16.28 -6.53
N ALA A 209 -1.43 -16.52 -5.53
CA ALA A 209 -0.55 -15.49 -4.99
C ALA A 209 0.42 -14.96 -6.07
N THR A 210 0.96 -15.85 -6.91
CA THR A 210 1.82 -15.47 -8.04
C THR A 210 1.04 -14.63 -9.06
N ALA A 211 -0.17 -15.04 -9.43
CA ALA A 211 -1.04 -14.25 -10.29
C ALA A 211 -1.33 -12.87 -9.68
N GLY A 212 -1.57 -12.80 -8.36
CA GLY A 212 -1.75 -11.56 -7.63
C GLY A 212 -0.57 -10.61 -7.78
N VAL A 213 0.67 -11.09 -7.62
CA VAL A 213 1.88 -10.26 -7.80
C VAL A 213 2.04 -9.77 -9.23
N LEU A 214 1.74 -10.60 -10.24
CA LEU A 214 1.80 -10.18 -11.64
C LEU A 214 0.75 -9.12 -11.97
N ILE A 215 -0.45 -9.23 -11.40
CA ILE A 215 -1.50 -8.21 -11.50
C ILE A 215 -1.06 -6.91 -10.81
N LEU A 216 -0.45 -6.99 -9.63
CA LEU A 216 0.11 -5.84 -8.94
C LEU A 216 1.20 -5.16 -9.77
N TRP A 217 2.10 -5.92 -10.35
CA TRP A 217 3.14 -5.36 -11.22
C TRP A 217 2.54 -4.68 -12.46
N LEU A 218 1.57 -5.31 -13.11
CA LEU A 218 0.83 -4.67 -14.21
C LEU A 218 0.17 -3.37 -13.74
N GLY A 219 -0.47 -3.39 -12.57
CA GLY A 219 -1.09 -2.20 -11.98
C GLY A 219 -0.10 -1.07 -11.69
N TRP A 220 1.17 -1.40 -11.42
CA TRP A 220 2.21 -0.39 -11.20
C TRP A 220 2.55 0.44 -12.44
N PHE A 221 2.23 -0.04 -13.64
CA PHE A 221 2.23 0.80 -14.85
C PHE A 221 1.25 1.97 -14.70
N GLY A 222 0.10 1.72 -14.09
CA GLY A 222 -0.86 2.77 -13.75
C GLY A 222 -0.44 3.58 -12.53
N PHE A 223 0.07 2.91 -11.49
CA PHE A 223 0.44 3.54 -10.22
C PHE A 223 1.55 4.58 -10.41
N ASN A 224 2.70 4.19 -10.94
CA ASN A 224 3.81 5.11 -11.20
C ASN A 224 3.63 5.88 -12.52
N GLY A 225 3.21 5.22 -13.60
CA GLY A 225 3.01 5.88 -14.89
C GLY A 225 1.92 6.95 -14.87
N GLY A 226 0.84 6.71 -14.09
CA GLY A 226 -0.21 7.71 -13.85
C GLY A 226 0.25 8.88 -12.96
N SER A 227 1.20 8.64 -12.06
CA SER A 227 1.74 9.69 -11.18
C SER A 227 2.60 10.73 -11.93
N VAL A 228 2.94 10.49 -13.20
CA VAL A 228 3.44 11.53 -14.11
C VAL A 228 2.40 12.62 -14.37
N LEU A 229 1.13 12.33 -14.14
CA LEU A 229 -0.02 13.22 -14.30
C LEU A 229 -0.21 13.74 -15.74
N SER A 230 0.43 13.09 -16.70
CA SER A 230 0.33 13.40 -18.13
C SER A 230 0.82 12.21 -18.97
N ALA A 231 0.53 12.25 -20.27
CA ALA A 231 1.08 11.31 -21.26
C ALA A 231 2.38 11.85 -21.89
N ASN A 232 3.22 12.58 -21.11
CA ASN A 232 4.52 13.03 -21.59
C ASN A 232 5.35 11.80 -22.00
N PRO A 233 5.75 11.66 -23.27
CA PRO A 233 6.32 10.40 -23.76
C PRO A 233 7.66 10.06 -23.13
N GLU A 234 8.51 11.05 -22.86
CA GLU A 234 9.83 10.86 -22.29
C GLU A 234 9.72 10.47 -20.81
N LEU A 235 9.04 11.28 -20.02
CA LEU A 235 8.94 11.06 -18.57
C LEU A 235 8.13 9.80 -18.24
N THR A 236 7.02 9.55 -18.95
CA THR A 236 6.21 8.34 -18.73
C THR A 236 6.99 7.08 -19.06
N SER A 237 7.70 7.05 -20.22
CA SER A 237 8.48 5.87 -20.60
C SER A 237 9.65 5.62 -19.65
N LEU A 238 10.37 6.65 -19.21
CA LEU A 238 11.42 6.53 -18.20
C LEU A 238 10.87 5.97 -16.88
N THR A 239 9.80 6.54 -16.36
CA THR A 239 9.14 6.11 -15.13
C THR A 239 8.75 4.63 -15.18
N LEU A 240 8.22 4.14 -16.31
CA LEU A 240 7.87 2.74 -16.48
C LEU A 240 9.10 1.83 -16.57
N VAL A 241 10.16 2.28 -17.21
CA VAL A 241 11.43 1.53 -17.29
C VAL A 241 12.05 1.40 -15.90
N THR A 242 12.21 2.48 -15.15
CA THR A 242 12.78 2.46 -13.79
C THR A 242 11.95 1.60 -12.86
N THR A 243 10.61 1.68 -12.95
CA THR A 243 9.68 0.83 -12.19
C THR A 243 9.92 -0.66 -12.47
N CYS A 244 9.97 -1.06 -13.74
CA CYS A 244 10.16 -2.45 -14.12
C CYS A 244 11.55 -2.99 -13.78
N LEU A 245 12.60 -2.18 -13.95
CA LEU A 245 13.96 -2.59 -13.61
C LEU A 245 14.12 -2.79 -12.10
N ALA A 246 13.56 -1.91 -11.29
CA ALA A 246 13.59 -2.05 -9.84
C ALA A 246 12.82 -3.30 -9.36
N ALA A 247 11.65 -3.59 -9.95
CA ALA A 247 10.89 -4.79 -9.66
C ALA A 247 11.68 -6.07 -9.99
N ALA A 248 12.26 -6.12 -11.18
CA ALA A 248 13.06 -7.27 -11.63
C ALA A 248 14.30 -7.47 -10.74
N ALA A 249 15.04 -6.41 -10.45
CA ALA A 249 16.21 -6.46 -9.57
C ALA A 249 15.83 -6.89 -8.15
N GLY A 250 14.74 -6.36 -7.62
CA GLY A 250 14.22 -6.72 -6.29
C GLY A 250 13.91 -8.21 -6.18
N GLY A 251 13.20 -8.75 -7.16
CA GLY A 251 12.90 -10.18 -7.22
C GLY A 251 14.15 -11.05 -7.32
N VAL A 252 15.05 -10.76 -8.26
CA VAL A 252 16.29 -11.52 -8.46
C VAL A 252 17.16 -11.49 -7.22
N VAL A 253 17.40 -10.33 -6.62
CA VAL A 253 18.23 -10.22 -5.41
C VAL A 253 17.58 -10.91 -4.22
N ALA A 254 16.25 -10.79 -4.03
CA ALA A 254 15.56 -11.48 -2.95
C ALA A 254 15.73 -13.01 -3.04
N VAL A 255 15.58 -13.61 -4.22
CA VAL A 255 15.75 -15.05 -4.37
C VAL A 255 17.19 -15.48 -4.16
N LEU A 256 18.18 -14.68 -4.62
CA LEU A 256 19.60 -14.98 -4.41
C LEU A 256 19.98 -14.92 -2.91
N VAL A 257 19.56 -13.86 -2.21
CA VAL A 257 19.81 -13.70 -0.77
C VAL A 257 19.09 -14.78 0.03
N SER A 258 17.85 -15.12 -0.33
CA SER A 258 17.09 -16.22 0.27
C SER A 258 17.79 -17.56 0.07
N PHE A 259 18.28 -17.85 -1.13
CA PHE A 259 19.03 -19.07 -1.42
C PHE A 259 20.33 -19.14 -0.62
N ILE A 260 21.08 -18.05 -0.51
CA ILE A 260 22.31 -18.01 0.29
C ILE A 260 22.00 -18.31 1.77
N LYS A 261 20.91 -17.71 2.29
CA LYS A 261 20.54 -17.79 3.71
C LYS A 261 19.87 -19.12 4.09
N TYR A 262 18.94 -19.59 3.27
CA TYR A 262 18.06 -20.73 3.60
C TYR A 262 18.34 -21.98 2.76
N LYS A 263 19.19 -21.89 1.75
CA LYS A 263 19.53 -22.96 0.80
C LYS A 263 18.36 -23.48 -0.02
N ASN A 264 17.30 -22.68 -0.15
CA ASN A 264 16.11 -22.96 -0.95
C ASN A 264 15.80 -21.81 -1.88
N LEU A 265 15.30 -22.12 -3.07
CA LEU A 265 14.71 -21.14 -4.01
C LEU A 265 13.25 -20.92 -3.57
N ASP A 266 13.04 -19.92 -2.74
CA ASP A 266 11.74 -19.63 -2.17
C ASP A 266 10.94 -18.67 -3.08
N LEU A 267 9.86 -19.17 -3.68
CA LEU A 267 9.01 -18.37 -4.56
C LEU A 267 8.34 -17.22 -3.81
N THR A 268 7.97 -17.39 -2.54
CA THR A 268 7.31 -16.30 -1.78
C THR A 268 8.28 -15.16 -1.50
N MET A 269 9.55 -15.44 -1.28
CA MET A 269 10.60 -14.42 -1.18
C MET A 269 10.84 -13.72 -2.52
N PHE A 270 10.79 -14.48 -3.63
CA PHE A 270 10.89 -13.88 -4.97
C PHE A 270 9.74 -12.90 -5.22
N LEU A 271 8.49 -13.32 -4.95
CA LEU A 271 7.30 -12.49 -5.12
C LEU A 271 7.35 -11.22 -4.24
N ASN A 272 7.69 -11.37 -2.97
CA ASN A 272 7.84 -10.21 -2.08
C ASN A 272 9.03 -9.32 -2.48
N GLY A 273 10.09 -9.88 -3.06
CA GLY A 273 11.21 -9.13 -3.61
C GLY A 273 10.82 -8.24 -4.79
N ILE A 274 9.98 -8.77 -5.70
CA ILE A 274 9.38 -7.97 -6.80
C ILE A 274 8.60 -6.79 -6.22
N LEU A 275 7.70 -7.06 -5.27
CA LEU A 275 6.89 -6.01 -4.62
C LEU A 275 7.77 -5.01 -3.84
N GLY A 276 8.80 -5.49 -3.14
CA GLY A 276 9.76 -4.62 -2.46
C GLY A 276 10.50 -3.70 -3.40
N GLY A 277 10.89 -4.19 -4.59
CA GLY A 277 11.51 -3.39 -5.64
C GLY A 277 10.56 -2.33 -6.20
N LEU A 278 9.29 -2.70 -6.43
CA LEU A 278 8.23 -1.78 -6.87
C LEU A 278 7.99 -0.66 -5.85
N VAL A 279 7.83 -1.01 -4.58
CA VAL A 279 7.65 -0.04 -3.49
C VAL A 279 8.90 0.84 -3.33
N GLY A 280 10.09 0.24 -3.41
CA GLY A 280 11.36 0.95 -3.23
C GLY A 280 11.67 2.00 -4.29
N ILE A 281 11.13 1.86 -5.51
CA ILE A 281 11.33 2.85 -6.58
C ILE A 281 10.24 3.92 -6.62
N THR A 282 9.08 3.65 -6.01
CA THR A 282 7.84 4.44 -6.18
C THR A 282 7.98 5.92 -5.79
N ALA A 283 8.86 6.27 -4.81
CA ALA A 283 9.06 7.67 -4.41
C ALA A 283 9.84 8.50 -5.43
N GLY A 284 10.57 7.88 -6.35
CA GLY A 284 11.46 8.61 -7.25
C GLY A 284 11.60 7.97 -8.64
N ALA A 285 10.61 7.20 -9.09
CA ALA A 285 10.67 6.50 -10.37
C ALA A 285 10.90 7.42 -11.57
N ASP A 286 10.48 8.67 -11.46
CA ASP A 286 10.59 9.73 -12.46
C ASP A 286 11.93 10.51 -12.43
N VAL A 287 12.65 10.45 -11.31
CA VAL A 287 13.89 11.21 -11.07
C VAL A 287 15.13 10.31 -10.89
N MET A 288 15.02 9.02 -11.21
CA MET A 288 16.11 8.05 -11.13
C MET A 288 16.64 7.67 -12.51
N THR A 289 17.94 7.34 -12.58
CA THR A 289 18.47 6.66 -13.76
C THR A 289 18.10 5.17 -13.74
N PRO A 290 18.12 4.47 -14.90
CA PRO A 290 17.88 3.01 -14.94
C PRO A 290 18.84 2.23 -14.03
N GLU A 291 20.12 2.64 -13.95
CA GLU A 291 21.12 1.99 -13.09
C GLU A 291 20.79 2.18 -11.61
N SER A 292 20.39 3.41 -11.21
CA SER A 292 19.95 3.69 -9.86
C SER A 292 18.72 2.86 -9.50
N ALA A 293 17.77 2.72 -10.41
CA ALA A 293 16.59 1.90 -10.21
C ALA A 293 16.91 0.42 -9.94
N ILE A 294 17.88 -0.16 -10.69
CA ILE A 294 18.37 -1.52 -10.45
C ILE A 294 18.98 -1.64 -9.05
N ILE A 295 19.80 -0.67 -8.63
CA ILE A 295 20.44 -0.67 -7.31
C ILE A 295 19.38 -0.56 -6.20
N ILE A 296 18.44 0.38 -6.34
CA ILE A 296 17.37 0.62 -5.36
C ILE A 296 16.50 -0.62 -5.20
N GLY A 297 16.09 -1.22 -6.32
CA GLY A 297 15.30 -2.45 -6.33
C GLY A 297 16.07 -3.63 -5.74
N GLY A 298 17.35 -3.80 -6.09
CA GLY A 298 18.21 -4.84 -5.56
C GLY A 298 18.38 -4.76 -4.04
N ILE A 299 18.61 -3.56 -3.50
CA ILE A 299 18.67 -3.32 -2.04
C ILE A 299 17.32 -3.65 -1.39
N ALA A 300 16.19 -3.21 -1.99
CA ALA A 300 14.87 -3.55 -1.49
C ALA A 300 14.65 -5.07 -1.43
N GLY A 301 15.05 -5.81 -2.47
CA GLY A 301 14.98 -7.28 -2.49
C GLY A 301 15.78 -7.94 -1.38
N ALA A 302 16.99 -7.44 -1.10
CA ALA A 302 17.78 -7.92 0.03
C ALA A 302 17.10 -7.59 1.38
N LEU A 303 16.61 -6.36 1.54
CA LEU A 303 15.90 -5.92 2.73
C LEU A 303 14.69 -6.81 3.04
N ILE A 304 13.91 -7.26 2.05
CA ILE A 304 12.79 -8.18 2.25
C ILE A 304 13.21 -9.42 3.04
N VAL A 305 14.28 -10.09 2.64
CA VAL A 305 14.70 -11.35 3.26
C VAL A 305 15.15 -11.16 4.71
N PHE A 306 15.84 -10.06 4.99
CA PHE A 306 16.26 -9.73 6.35
C PHE A 306 15.09 -9.21 7.20
N ALA A 307 14.20 -8.41 6.63
CA ALA A 307 13.05 -7.85 7.31
C ALA A 307 12.05 -8.92 7.76
N VAL A 308 11.70 -9.87 6.89
CA VAL A 308 10.82 -10.99 7.25
C VAL A 308 11.43 -11.79 8.41
N SER A 309 12.72 -12.06 8.35
CA SER A 309 13.41 -12.76 9.43
C SER A 309 13.46 -11.97 10.74
N PHE A 310 13.63 -10.65 10.65
CA PHE A 310 13.66 -9.77 11.81
C PHE A 310 12.27 -9.66 12.47
N ILE A 311 11.20 -9.52 11.67
CA ILE A 311 9.82 -9.47 12.14
C ILE A 311 9.47 -10.77 12.89
N ASP A 312 9.84 -11.93 12.35
CA ASP A 312 9.69 -13.23 13.02
C ASP A 312 10.51 -13.31 14.32
N ALA A 313 11.74 -12.78 14.33
CA ALA A 313 12.63 -12.81 15.51
C ALA A 313 12.06 -11.98 16.67
N ILE A 314 11.41 -10.84 16.40
CA ILE A 314 10.72 -10.02 17.40
C ILE A 314 9.29 -10.50 17.70
N LYS A 315 8.91 -11.67 17.19
CA LYS A 315 7.64 -12.36 17.42
C LYS A 315 6.39 -11.58 16.95
N LEU A 316 6.53 -10.82 15.90
CA LEU A 316 5.41 -10.27 15.16
C LEU A 316 5.00 -11.23 14.04
N ASP A 317 3.71 -11.41 13.84
CA ASP A 317 3.16 -12.32 12.83
C ASP A 317 2.53 -11.53 11.69
N ASP A 318 3.26 -11.44 10.59
CA ASP A 318 2.83 -10.82 9.34
C ASP A 318 2.62 -11.92 8.28
N PRO A 319 1.38 -12.33 8.02
CA PRO A 319 1.08 -13.48 7.15
C PRO A 319 1.58 -13.35 5.72
N VAL A 320 1.59 -12.14 5.18
CA VAL A 320 1.87 -11.88 3.76
C VAL A 320 3.16 -11.10 3.51
N GLY A 321 3.84 -10.66 4.57
CA GLY A 321 5.05 -9.85 4.48
C GLY A 321 4.77 -8.36 4.21
N ALA A 322 3.57 -7.88 4.54
CA ALA A 322 3.15 -6.51 4.29
C ALA A 322 4.06 -5.45 4.96
N ILE A 323 4.51 -5.72 6.19
CA ILE A 323 5.42 -4.82 6.92
C ILE A 323 6.77 -4.74 6.22
N ALA A 324 7.32 -5.89 5.79
CA ALA A 324 8.60 -5.92 5.07
C ALA A 324 8.51 -5.17 3.74
N VAL A 325 7.46 -5.43 2.95
CA VAL A 325 7.25 -4.84 1.63
C VAL A 325 6.93 -3.35 1.74
N HIS A 326 5.88 -3.00 2.49
CA HIS A 326 5.33 -1.64 2.42
C HIS A 326 5.98 -0.67 3.41
N LEU A 327 6.30 -1.11 4.64
CA LEU A 327 6.93 -0.23 5.61
C LEU A 327 8.43 -0.10 5.34
N ILE A 328 9.16 -1.21 5.32
CA ILE A 328 10.62 -1.17 5.27
C ILE A 328 11.11 -0.74 3.88
N CYS A 329 10.57 -1.30 2.81
CA CYS A 329 10.93 -0.86 1.47
C CYS A 329 10.35 0.51 1.11
N GLY A 330 9.23 0.94 1.73
CA GLY A 330 8.70 2.29 1.56
C GLY A 330 9.61 3.36 2.18
N ILE A 331 10.08 3.14 3.40
CA ILE A 331 11.10 4.00 4.04
C ILE A 331 12.36 4.04 3.18
N TRP A 332 12.85 2.86 2.75
CA TRP A 332 14.02 2.78 1.88
C TRP A 332 13.85 3.59 0.60
N GLY A 333 12.72 3.42 -0.12
CA GLY A 333 12.46 4.10 -1.38
C GLY A 333 12.45 5.63 -1.24
N THR A 334 11.84 6.14 -0.17
CA THR A 334 11.83 7.58 0.11
C THR A 334 13.23 8.10 0.46
N LEU A 335 14.01 7.38 1.28
CA LEU A 335 15.39 7.77 1.58
C LEU A 335 16.30 7.67 0.35
N ALA A 336 16.05 6.71 -0.54
CA ALA A 336 16.78 6.55 -1.79
C ALA A 336 16.64 7.77 -2.72
N VAL A 337 15.53 8.50 -2.66
CA VAL A 337 15.39 9.79 -3.37
C VAL A 337 16.49 10.77 -2.96
N GLY A 338 16.76 10.90 -1.67
CA GLY A 338 17.82 11.78 -1.17
C GLY A 338 19.26 11.32 -1.47
N ILE A 339 19.43 10.12 -2.05
CA ILE A 339 20.75 9.55 -2.36
C ILE A 339 20.98 9.46 -3.88
N PHE A 340 19.95 9.09 -4.65
CA PHE A 340 20.08 8.70 -6.06
C PHE A 340 19.35 9.61 -7.03
N SER A 341 18.52 10.57 -6.55
CA SER A 341 17.80 11.48 -7.43
C SER A 341 18.74 12.29 -8.33
N THR A 342 18.32 12.46 -9.57
CA THR A 342 19.00 13.36 -10.52
C THR A 342 18.76 14.85 -10.22
N ASN A 343 17.78 15.17 -9.36
CA ASN A 343 17.54 16.52 -8.87
C ASN A 343 18.32 16.79 -7.57
N PRO A 344 19.28 17.73 -7.55
CA PRO A 344 20.12 18.02 -6.39
C PRO A 344 19.36 18.66 -5.20
N GLU A 345 18.14 19.13 -5.41
CA GLU A 345 17.29 19.69 -4.34
C GLU A 345 16.73 18.60 -3.43
N HIS A 346 16.67 17.36 -3.90
CA HIS A 346 16.20 16.22 -3.12
C HIS A 346 17.28 15.76 -2.13
N THR A 347 17.36 16.37 -0.97
CA THR A 347 18.38 16.04 0.01
C THR A 347 17.95 14.90 0.95
N PHE A 348 18.92 14.09 1.39
CA PHE A 348 18.67 13.00 2.32
C PHE A 348 18.00 13.48 3.65
N LEU A 349 18.39 14.66 4.14
CA LEU A 349 17.84 15.18 5.39
C LEU A 349 16.36 15.56 5.27
N ILE A 350 15.96 16.14 4.16
CA ILE A 350 14.54 16.47 3.88
C ILE A 350 13.72 15.18 3.80
N GLN A 351 14.22 14.17 3.08
CA GLN A 351 13.55 12.88 2.97
C GLN A 351 13.42 12.17 4.33
N LEU A 352 14.48 12.17 5.13
CA LEU A 352 14.45 11.61 6.49
C LEU A 352 13.45 12.36 7.39
N THR A 353 13.37 13.68 7.28
CA THR A 353 12.40 14.50 8.02
C THR A 353 10.97 14.11 7.66
N GLY A 354 10.65 13.99 6.37
CA GLY A 354 9.32 13.54 5.92
C GLY A 354 8.98 12.15 6.43
N VAL A 355 9.90 11.19 6.29
CA VAL A 355 9.72 9.84 6.84
C VAL A 355 9.45 9.87 8.34
N ALA A 356 10.19 10.68 9.10
CA ALA A 356 9.99 10.82 10.54
C ALA A 356 8.62 11.41 10.91
N CYS A 357 8.17 12.44 10.19
CA CYS A 357 6.84 13.04 10.38
C CYS A 357 5.72 12.03 10.15
N TYR A 358 5.76 11.30 9.03
CA TYR A 358 4.78 10.24 8.74
C TYR A 358 4.85 9.10 9.76
N THR A 359 6.04 8.70 10.19
CA THR A 359 6.24 7.67 11.22
C THR A 359 5.50 8.02 12.50
N VAL A 360 5.74 9.23 13.04
CA VAL A 360 5.12 9.69 14.29
C VAL A 360 3.60 9.77 14.13
N PHE A 361 3.13 10.39 13.06
CA PHE A 361 1.70 10.55 12.80
C PHE A 361 0.98 9.20 12.67
N CYS A 362 1.51 8.30 11.83
CA CYS A 362 0.86 7.02 11.56
C CYS A 362 0.89 6.09 12.77
N ILE A 363 1.98 6.06 13.56
CA ILE A 363 2.02 5.27 14.79
C ILE A 363 0.98 5.77 15.78
N ILE A 364 0.92 7.09 16.04
CA ILE A 364 0.00 7.67 17.01
C ILE A 364 -1.45 7.42 16.58
N THR A 365 -1.81 7.77 15.35
CA THR A 365 -3.19 7.64 14.87
C THR A 365 -3.64 6.19 14.81
N SER A 366 -2.81 5.29 14.28
CA SER A 366 -3.11 3.85 14.22
C SER A 366 -3.23 3.25 15.61
N PHE A 367 -2.34 3.64 16.54
CA PHE A 367 -2.42 3.17 17.93
C PHE A 367 -3.72 3.61 18.60
N LEU A 368 -4.07 4.89 18.49
CA LEU A 368 -5.31 5.42 19.06
C LEU A 368 -6.54 4.69 18.53
N ILE A 369 -6.62 4.50 17.22
CA ILE A 369 -7.77 3.82 16.59
C ILE A 369 -7.84 2.36 17.05
N ILE A 370 -6.77 1.59 16.85
CA ILE A 370 -6.78 0.15 17.08
C ILE A 370 -6.84 -0.18 18.57
N PHE A 371 -6.19 0.60 19.43
CA PHE A 371 -6.26 0.42 20.88
C PHE A 371 -7.67 0.74 21.41
N THR A 372 -8.33 1.77 20.91
CA THR A 372 -9.73 2.08 21.25
C THR A 372 -10.64 0.93 20.83
N LEU A 373 -10.52 0.43 19.61
CA LEU A 373 -11.28 -0.73 19.14
C LEU A 373 -10.99 -1.96 20.00
N LYS A 374 -9.73 -2.20 20.38
CA LYS A 374 -9.35 -3.31 21.25
C LYS A 374 -10.02 -3.22 22.63
N LYS A 375 -10.16 -2.02 23.18
CA LYS A 375 -10.74 -1.79 24.52
C LYS A 375 -12.27 -1.73 24.53
N THR A 376 -12.90 -1.43 23.41
CA THR A 376 -14.37 -1.27 23.30
C THR A 376 -15.04 -2.54 22.79
N ILE A 377 -14.79 -2.91 21.54
CA ILE A 377 -15.47 -4.04 20.87
C ILE A 377 -14.60 -5.31 20.78
N GLY A 378 -13.32 -5.19 21.14
CA GLY A 378 -12.32 -6.24 20.89
C GLY A 378 -11.96 -6.35 19.42
N ILE A 379 -10.67 -6.59 19.12
CA ILE A 379 -10.18 -6.65 17.75
C ILE A 379 -9.88 -8.07 17.26
N ARG A 380 -9.75 -9.04 18.19
CA ARG A 380 -9.38 -10.42 17.85
C ARG A 380 -10.60 -11.35 18.00
N VAL A 381 -10.71 -12.26 17.07
CA VAL A 381 -11.68 -13.38 17.13
C VAL A 381 -11.35 -14.33 18.28
N SER A 382 -12.29 -15.18 18.67
CA SER A 382 -12.05 -16.23 19.67
C SER A 382 -11.08 -17.29 19.13
N GLU A 383 -10.48 -18.07 20.03
CA GLU A 383 -9.60 -19.19 19.66
C GLU A 383 -10.32 -20.21 18.78
N ARG A 384 -11.58 -20.50 19.08
CA ARG A 384 -12.39 -21.42 18.29
C ARG A 384 -12.59 -20.90 16.86
N GLU A 385 -13.00 -19.65 16.68
CA GLU A 385 -13.20 -19.02 15.36
C GLU A 385 -11.89 -19.00 14.54
N GLU A 386 -10.74 -18.70 15.18
CA GLU A 386 -9.45 -18.72 14.51
C GLU A 386 -9.04 -20.13 14.06
N LEU A 387 -9.37 -21.16 14.87
CA LEU A 387 -9.07 -22.57 14.56
C LEU A 387 -10.00 -23.14 13.49
N GLU A 388 -11.30 -22.83 13.55
CA GLU A 388 -12.31 -23.33 12.60
C GLU A 388 -12.29 -22.53 11.27
N GLY A 389 -12.02 -21.22 11.31
CA GLY A 389 -11.92 -20.35 10.13
C GLY A 389 -12.99 -19.26 10.12
N LEU A 390 -12.59 -18.07 9.63
CA LEU A 390 -13.44 -16.88 9.66
C LEU A 390 -14.53 -16.89 8.59
N ASP A 391 -14.37 -17.65 7.51
CA ASP A 391 -15.38 -17.77 6.45
C ASP A 391 -16.70 -18.32 7.00
N ALA A 392 -16.63 -19.38 7.79
CA ALA A 392 -17.80 -19.99 8.40
C ALA A 392 -18.39 -19.09 9.51
N HIS A 393 -17.55 -18.52 10.39
CA HIS A 393 -18.01 -17.83 11.59
C HIS A 393 -18.49 -16.40 11.33
N GLU A 394 -17.81 -15.66 10.46
CA GLU A 394 -18.15 -14.26 10.19
C GLU A 394 -19.02 -14.07 8.94
N HIS A 395 -19.02 -15.05 8.01
CA HIS A 395 -19.73 -14.92 6.73
C HIS A 395 -20.74 -16.04 6.48
N GLY A 396 -20.69 -17.16 7.23
CA GLY A 396 -21.57 -18.31 7.00
C GLY A 396 -21.40 -18.95 5.61
N MET A 397 -20.20 -18.83 5.02
CA MET A 397 -19.90 -19.24 3.65
C MET A 397 -18.65 -20.11 3.59
N ASP A 398 -18.57 -20.95 2.58
CA ASP A 398 -17.37 -21.70 2.19
C ASP A 398 -16.86 -21.20 0.85
N ALA A 399 -15.55 -20.94 0.77
CA ALA A 399 -14.93 -20.50 -0.47
C ALA A 399 -14.93 -21.59 -1.58
N TYR A 400 -14.93 -22.86 -1.17
CA TYR A 400 -14.82 -24.01 -2.08
C TYR A 400 -15.80 -25.13 -1.66
N PRO A 401 -17.12 -24.91 -1.77
CA PRO A 401 -18.12 -25.85 -1.21
C PRO A 401 -18.05 -27.24 -1.80
N ASP A 402 -17.70 -27.37 -3.11
CA ASP A 402 -17.65 -28.67 -3.80
C ASP A 402 -16.35 -29.45 -3.56
N PHE A 403 -15.35 -28.85 -2.88
CA PHE A 403 -14.09 -29.52 -2.56
C PHE A 403 -14.02 -30.02 -1.12
N ARG A 404 -15.11 -29.97 -0.37
CA ARG A 404 -15.20 -30.63 0.92
C ARG A 404 -15.26 -32.13 0.70
N LEU A 405 -14.42 -32.89 1.40
CA LEU A 405 -14.67 -34.31 1.61
C LEU A 405 -15.98 -34.38 2.40
N ASN A 406 -17.04 -34.90 1.75
CA ASN A 406 -18.30 -35.17 2.44
C ASN A 406 -18.00 -36.21 3.53
N GLU A 407 -17.84 -35.77 4.77
CA GLU A 407 -18.00 -36.62 5.92
C GLU A 407 -19.49 -36.91 6.05
N HIS A 408 -19.89 -38.07 5.53
CA HIS A 408 -21.23 -38.65 5.76
C HIS A 408 -21.31 -39.25 7.16
#